data_788187671ae3a718df18214a8e73f8ba
#
_entry.id   788187671ae3a718df18214a8e73f8ba
#
_cell.length_a   1.000
_cell.length_b   1.000
_cell.length_c   1.000
_cell.angle_alpha   90.00
_cell.angle_beta   90.00
_cell.angle_gamma   90.00
#
_symmetry.space_group_name_H-M   'P 1'
#
loop_
_entity.id
_entity.type
_entity.pdbx_description
1 polymer ?
#
loop_
_entity_poly.entity_id
_entity_poly.type
_entity_poly.pdbx_seq_one_letter_code
_entity_poly.pdbx_strand_id
1 'polypeptide(L)'
;MKTHFSFKHLLFLGGAVLYSLQSSAVKNPVDYVSTLIGTQSKFELSTGNTYPATALPWGMNFWTPQTGKMGDGWAYTYDADKIRGFKQTHQPSPWMNDYGQFAIMPITGGLVFDQDRRASWFSHKAEVAKPYYYKVYLADHDVTTELAPTERAVMFRFTYPETKNAYVIVDAFDKGSYVKVIPEENKIIGYSTKNSGGVPENFKNYFVIQFDKPFTFVSTVFENNILPNETEAKGNHTGAVIGLSYTHVLLPPLSAPNRRS
;
A
#
# COMPACT_ATOMS: atom_id res chain seq x y z
N MET A 1 12.20 36.41 -64.31
CA MET A 1 10.95 36.10 -63.64
C MET A 1 11.27 35.88 -62.14
N LYS A 2 10.98 36.90 -61.29
CA LYS A 2 11.23 36.82 -59.86
C LYS A 2 9.91 36.39 -59.16
N THR A 3 9.85 35.18 -58.64
CA THR A 3 8.72 34.68 -57.85
C THR A 3 8.79 35.24 -56.43
N HIS A 4 7.91 36.22 -56.14
CA HIS A 4 7.71 36.67 -54.75
C HIS A 4 6.94 35.61 -53.99
N PHE A 5 7.63 34.84 -53.15
CA PHE A 5 6.98 34.00 -52.16
C PHE A 5 6.45 34.89 -51.02
N SER A 6 5.15 34.98 -50.87
CA SER A 6 4.50 35.85 -49.90
C SER A 6 4.69 35.33 -48.49
N PHE A 7 5.26 36.11 -47.61
CA PHE A 7 5.49 35.84 -46.17
C PHE A 7 4.20 35.45 -45.40
N LYS A 8 3.04 35.80 -45.95
CA LYS A 8 1.72 35.43 -45.36
C LYS A 8 1.43 33.93 -45.44
N HIS A 9 1.94 33.21 -46.42
CA HIS A 9 1.71 31.77 -46.54
C HIS A 9 2.59 30.95 -45.57
N LEU A 10 3.75 31.49 -45.20
CA LEU A 10 4.65 30.83 -44.23
C LEU A 10 4.08 30.88 -42.79
N LEU A 11 3.39 31.98 -42.43
CA LEU A 11 2.73 32.13 -41.14
C LEU A 11 1.53 31.21 -40.99
N PHE A 12 0.79 30.90 -42.08
CA PHE A 12 -0.36 30.01 -42.03
C PHE A 12 0.05 28.52 -41.90
N LEU A 13 1.14 28.14 -42.54
CA LEU A 13 1.68 26.77 -42.39
C LEU A 13 2.30 26.56 -41.00
N GLY A 14 2.99 27.55 -40.43
CA GLY A 14 3.53 27.49 -39.08
C GLY A 14 2.46 27.39 -38.01
N GLY A 15 1.32 28.08 -38.16
CA GLY A 15 0.18 28.01 -37.27
C GLY A 15 -0.55 26.64 -37.29
N ALA A 16 -0.69 26.05 -38.49
CA ALA A 16 -1.33 24.74 -38.65
C ALA A 16 -0.50 23.58 -38.03
N VAL A 17 0.84 23.67 -38.13
CA VAL A 17 1.75 22.65 -37.53
C VAL A 17 1.77 22.76 -36.00
N LEU A 18 1.67 23.97 -35.43
CA LEU A 18 1.57 24.14 -33.98
C LEU A 18 0.24 23.68 -33.39
N TYR A 19 -0.86 23.75 -34.16
CA TYR A 19 -2.16 23.27 -33.71
C TYR A 19 -2.28 21.73 -33.72
N SER A 20 -1.49 21.03 -34.54
CA SER A 20 -1.53 19.56 -34.64
C SER A 20 -0.72 18.85 -33.54
N LEU A 21 0.01 19.56 -32.68
CA LEU A 21 0.81 19.00 -31.60
C LEU A 21 0.10 18.97 -30.24
N GLN A 22 -1.12 19.48 -30.14
CA GLN A 22 -1.99 19.23 -28.99
C GLN A 22 -2.68 17.87 -29.15
N SER A 23 -1.92 16.80 -29.18
CA SER A 23 -2.43 15.47 -28.89
C SER A 23 -2.87 15.47 -27.42
N SER A 24 -4.14 15.74 -27.19
CA SER A 24 -4.77 15.45 -25.89
C SER A 24 -4.55 13.98 -25.65
N ALA A 25 -3.67 13.63 -24.74
CA ALA A 25 -3.50 12.24 -24.31
C ALA A 25 -4.88 11.72 -23.92
N VAL A 26 -5.42 10.79 -24.69
CA VAL A 26 -6.72 10.16 -24.37
C VAL A 26 -6.54 9.52 -23.03
N LYS A 27 -7.21 10.06 -22.00
CA LYS A 27 -7.15 9.49 -20.67
C LYS A 27 -7.76 8.09 -20.73
N ASN A 28 -7.07 7.13 -20.15
CA ASN A 28 -7.59 5.77 -20.02
C ASN A 28 -8.90 5.84 -19.20
N PRO A 29 -9.98 5.16 -19.58
CA PRO A 29 -11.23 5.14 -18.81
C PRO A 29 -11.05 4.81 -17.33
N VAL A 30 -10.10 3.95 -16.97
CA VAL A 30 -9.78 3.61 -15.57
C VAL A 30 -9.27 4.82 -14.76
N ASP A 31 -8.75 5.87 -15.40
CA ASP A 31 -8.29 7.08 -14.71
C ASP A 31 -9.41 7.97 -14.19
N TYR A 32 -10.64 7.73 -14.66
CA TYR A 32 -11.84 8.40 -14.16
C TYR A 32 -12.47 7.67 -12.96
N VAL A 33 -12.00 6.48 -12.61
CA VAL A 33 -12.48 5.73 -11.45
C VAL A 33 -11.81 6.29 -10.20
N SER A 34 -12.60 6.79 -9.26
CA SER A 34 -12.15 7.17 -7.93
C SER A 34 -12.51 6.08 -6.92
N THR A 35 -11.51 5.46 -6.32
CA THR A 35 -11.71 4.46 -5.25
C THR A 35 -12.06 5.10 -3.90
N LEU A 36 -12.01 6.44 -3.80
CA LEU A 36 -12.38 7.20 -2.61
C LEU A 36 -13.88 7.50 -2.51
N ILE A 37 -14.65 7.23 -3.57
CA ILE A 37 -16.11 7.46 -3.55
C ILE A 37 -16.77 6.62 -2.45
N GLY A 38 -17.58 7.29 -1.59
CA GLY A 38 -18.32 6.64 -0.51
C GLY A 38 -17.48 6.38 0.76
N THR A 39 -16.21 6.81 0.80
CA THR A 39 -15.35 6.63 1.98
C THR A 39 -15.54 7.73 3.04
N GLN A 40 -16.18 8.85 2.68
CA GLN A 40 -16.55 9.92 3.61
C GLN A 40 -18.00 9.75 4.04
N SER A 41 -18.24 9.43 5.30
CA SER A 41 -19.57 9.20 5.84
C SER A 41 -19.55 9.37 7.36
N LYS A 42 -20.69 9.20 8.01
CA LYS A 42 -20.85 9.23 9.47
C LYS A 42 -21.30 7.86 9.96
N PHE A 43 -21.11 7.58 11.24
CA PHE A 43 -21.50 6.30 11.83
C PHE A 43 -22.99 5.97 11.58
N GLU A 44 -23.88 6.97 11.71
CA GLU A 44 -25.33 6.80 11.48
C GLU A 44 -25.65 6.40 10.01
N LEU A 45 -24.74 6.71 9.10
CA LEU A 45 -24.87 6.39 7.66
C LEU A 45 -23.96 5.22 7.26
N SER A 46 -23.56 4.37 8.23
CA SER A 46 -22.65 3.26 7.99
C SER A 46 -21.30 3.72 7.41
N THR A 47 -20.65 4.64 8.11
CA THR A 47 -19.32 5.19 7.77
C THR A 47 -18.36 4.10 7.34
N GLY A 48 -17.67 4.31 6.21
CA GLY A 48 -16.62 3.42 5.76
C GLY A 48 -17.12 2.07 5.26
N ASN A 49 -18.36 1.96 4.80
CA ASN A 49 -18.82 0.79 4.05
C ASN A 49 -18.07 0.61 2.73
N THR A 50 -17.36 1.65 2.29
CA THR A 50 -16.43 1.60 1.17
C THR A 50 -15.04 1.96 1.66
N TYR A 51 -14.03 1.47 0.98
CA TYR A 51 -12.62 1.76 1.23
C TYR A 51 -11.90 1.87 -0.12
N PRO A 52 -10.76 2.58 -0.19
CA PRO A 52 -10.03 2.73 -1.45
C PRO A 52 -9.33 1.42 -1.82
N ALA A 53 -10.13 0.46 -2.31
CA ALA A 53 -9.63 -0.84 -2.72
C ALA A 53 -8.67 -0.73 -3.90
N THR A 54 -7.46 -1.22 -3.71
CA THR A 54 -6.45 -1.37 -4.75
C THR A 54 -6.32 -2.86 -5.06
N ALA A 55 -6.85 -3.28 -6.22
CA ALA A 55 -6.91 -4.68 -6.64
C ALA A 55 -7.11 -4.76 -8.15
N LEU A 56 -6.72 -5.87 -8.77
CA LEU A 56 -7.12 -6.18 -10.14
C LEU A 56 -8.55 -6.70 -10.20
N PRO A 57 -9.27 -6.51 -11.32
CA PRO A 57 -10.57 -7.13 -11.52
C PRO A 57 -10.47 -8.66 -11.33
N TRP A 58 -11.41 -9.22 -10.54
CA TRP A 58 -11.45 -10.65 -10.20
C TRP A 58 -10.24 -11.18 -9.42
N GLY A 59 -9.40 -10.28 -8.90
CA GLY A 59 -8.29 -10.64 -8.05
C GLY A 59 -8.73 -11.17 -6.69
N MET A 60 -7.88 -11.98 -6.07
CA MET A 60 -8.05 -12.49 -4.69
C MET A 60 -7.21 -11.70 -3.68
N ASN A 61 -6.76 -10.51 -4.05
CA ASN A 61 -5.74 -9.75 -3.33
C ASN A 61 -6.09 -8.26 -3.34
N PHE A 62 -6.83 -7.85 -2.32
CA PHE A 62 -7.30 -6.48 -2.12
C PHE A 62 -6.48 -5.80 -1.04
N TRP A 63 -6.07 -4.57 -1.29
CA TRP A 63 -5.30 -3.77 -0.35
C TRP A 63 -5.94 -2.40 -0.13
N THR A 64 -5.81 -1.89 1.10
CA THR A 64 -6.28 -0.56 1.47
C THR A 64 -5.37 0.05 2.54
N PRO A 65 -5.16 1.39 2.55
CA PRO A 65 -4.65 2.03 3.75
C PRO A 65 -5.59 1.78 4.92
N GLN A 66 -5.04 1.60 6.10
CA GLN A 66 -5.77 1.39 7.34
C GLN A 66 -5.75 2.69 8.16
N THR A 67 -6.89 3.35 8.28
CA THR A 67 -7.06 4.49 9.19
C THR A 67 -7.79 4.10 10.47
N GLY A 68 -8.60 3.02 10.44
CA GLY A 68 -9.26 2.42 11.60
C GLY A 68 -8.31 1.58 12.44
N LYS A 69 -8.80 1.14 13.60
CA LYS A 69 -8.05 0.25 14.50
C LYS A 69 -8.04 -1.20 13.99
N MET A 70 -7.14 -1.99 14.56
CA MET A 70 -7.10 -3.43 14.32
C MET A 70 -8.47 -4.06 14.63
N GLY A 71 -8.96 -4.86 13.71
CA GLY A 71 -10.26 -5.52 13.86
C GLY A 71 -11.45 -4.69 13.49
N ASP A 72 -11.27 -3.41 13.21
CA ASP A 72 -12.34 -2.55 12.75
C ASP A 72 -12.74 -2.93 11.31
N GLY A 73 -14.04 -3.16 11.08
CA GLY A 73 -14.59 -3.39 9.75
C GLY A 73 -14.53 -2.16 8.85
N TRP A 74 -14.47 -0.97 9.45
CA TRP A 74 -14.19 0.29 8.77
C TRP A 74 -12.68 0.48 8.60
N ALA A 75 -12.12 -0.20 7.63
CA ALA A 75 -10.68 -0.15 7.40
C ALA A 75 -10.17 1.27 7.11
N TYR A 76 -10.99 2.09 6.45
CA TYR A 76 -10.63 3.44 6.03
C TYR A 76 -11.83 4.39 6.14
N THR A 77 -11.58 5.61 6.60
CA THR A 77 -12.50 6.74 6.52
C THR A 77 -11.77 7.96 5.96
N TYR A 78 -12.42 8.67 5.04
CA TYR A 78 -11.81 9.84 4.37
C TYR A 78 -11.46 10.97 5.34
N ASP A 79 -12.26 11.16 6.39
CA ASP A 79 -12.03 12.21 7.39
C ASP A 79 -10.88 11.91 8.35
N ALA A 80 -10.28 10.72 8.29
CA ALA A 80 -9.13 10.38 9.12
C ALA A 80 -7.86 11.00 8.55
N ASP A 81 -6.98 11.41 9.45
CA ASP A 81 -5.74 12.12 9.16
C ASP A 81 -4.48 11.27 9.36
N LYS A 82 -4.64 10.01 9.83
CA LYS A 82 -3.52 9.10 10.09
C LYS A 82 -3.74 7.71 9.50
N ILE A 83 -2.67 7.18 8.91
CA ILE A 83 -2.57 5.79 8.45
C ILE A 83 -1.79 4.98 9.47
N ARG A 84 -2.33 3.81 9.86
CA ARG A 84 -1.75 2.84 10.82
C ARG A 84 -1.03 1.69 10.14
N GLY A 85 -1.25 1.52 8.84
CA GLY A 85 -0.67 0.46 8.02
C GLY A 85 -1.39 0.33 6.70
N PHE A 86 -0.92 -0.61 5.88
CA PHE A 86 -1.55 -1.02 4.64
C PHE A 86 -2.02 -2.45 4.84
N LYS A 87 -3.33 -2.64 4.79
CA LYS A 87 -4.00 -3.86 5.20
C LYS A 87 -4.44 -4.67 3.98
N GLN A 88 -4.16 -5.96 4.00
CA GLN A 88 -4.82 -6.90 3.10
C GLN A 88 -6.25 -7.11 3.61
N THR A 89 -7.22 -7.08 2.71
CA THR A 89 -8.63 -7.30 3.00
C THR A 89 -9.18 -8.44 2.16
N HIS A 90 -10.18 -9.17 2.68
CA HIS A 90 -10.84 -10.26 1.97
C HIS A 90 -12.34 -9.98 1.82
N GLN A 91 -13.01 -9.70 2.92
CA GLN A 91 -14.42 -9.40 2.95
C GLN A 91 -14.67 -8.30 3.99
N PRO A 92 -14.19 -7.07 3.76
CA PRO A 92 -14.37 -6.00 4.72
C PRO A 92 -15.85 -5.68 4.85
N SER A 93 -16.34 -5.75 6.07
CA SER A 93 -17.71 -5.42 6.42
C SER A 93 -17.72 -4.70 7.75
N PRO A 94 -18.37 -3.54 7.86
CA PRO A 94 -18.52 -2.84 9.12
C PRO A 94 -19.30 -3.65 10.18
N TRP A 95 -20.10 -4.59 9.73
CA TRP A 95 -20.93 -5.42 10.62
C TRP A 95 -20.25 -6.74 11.04
N MET A 96 -19.50 -7.35 10.12
CA MET A 96 -18.93 -8.68 10.31
C MET A 96 -17.41 -8.66 10.50
N ASN A 97 -16.76 -7.52 10.32
CA ASN A 97 -15.31 -7.40 10.20
C ASN A 97 -14.72 -8.20 9.02
N ASP A 98 -13.41 -8.23 8.95
CA ASP A 98 -12.66 -8.93 7.90
C ASP A 98 -12.09 -10.25 8.44
N TYR A 99 -11.65 -11.13 7.55
CA TYR A 99 -11.13 -12.46 7.85
C TYR A 99 -9.65 -12.57 7.46
N GLY A 100 -8.84 -13.16 8.35
CA GLY A 100 -7.45 -13.50 8.07
C GLY A 100 -6.56 -12.33 7.64
N GLN A 101 -6.85 -11.15 8.11
CA GLN A 101 -6.16 -9.92 7.72
C GLN A 101 -4.79 -9.78 8.38
N PHE A 102 -3.91 -9.05 7.72
CA PHE A 102 -2.65 -8.55 8.27
C PHE A 102 -2.31 -7.20 7.64
N ALA A 103 -1.39 -6.46 8.25
CA ALA A 103 -0.98 -5.15 7.76
C ALA A 103 0.54 -5.02 7.69
N ILE A 104 0.99 -4.15 6.79
CA ILE A 104 2.40 -3.77 6.63
C ILE A 104 2.50 -2.27 6.87
N MET A 105 3.50 -1.81 7.64
CA MET A 105 3.73 -0.39 7.89
C MET A 105 5.22 -0.09 7.87
N PRO A 106 5.70 0.79 6.96
CA PRO A 106 7.06 1.31 7.02
C PRO A 106 7.14 2.41 8.08
N ILE A 107 8.21 2.40 8.88
CA ILE A 107 8.47 3.42 9.88
C ILE A 107 9.94 3.81 9.88
N THR A 108 10.25 4.97 10.47
CA THR A 108 11.61 5.43 10.77
C THR A 108 11.76 5.79 12.25
N GLY A 109 13.00 5.92 12.71
CA GLY A 109 13.29 6.38 14.06
C GLY A 109 13.23 5.28 15.12
N GLY A 110 12.38 5.42 16.13
CA GLY A 110 12.27 4.45 17.20
C GLY A 110 11.47 3.22 16.84
N LEU A 111 11.83 2.07 17.41
CA LEU A 111 11.07 0.84 17.26
C LEU A 111 9.72 0.96 17.98
N VAL A 112 8.64 0.87 17.25
CA VAL A 112 7.27 0.95 17.80
C VAL A 112 6.35 0.01 17.02
N PHE A 113 5.72 -0.94 17.70
CA PHE A 113 4.78 -1.87 17.09
C PHE A 113 3.32 -1.43 17.25
N ASP A 114 2.99 -0.80 18.38
CA ASP A 114 1.64 -0.33 18.67
C ASP A 114 1.06 0.50 17.53
N GLN A 115 -0.18 0.16 17.12
CA GLN A 115 -0.80 0.73 15.93
C GLN A 115 -1.11 2.23 16.01
N ASP A 116 -1.42 2.74 17.21
CA ASP A 116 -1.72 4.16 17.39
C ASP A 116 -0.43 4.99 17.45
N ARG A 117 0.63 4.44 18.04
CA ARG A 117 1.95 5.08 18.13
C ARG A 117 2.72 5.08 16.82
N ARG A 118 2.56 4.02 15.97
CA ARG A 118 3.17 3.96 14.64
C ARG A 118 2.40 4.73 13.57
N ALA A 119 1.17 5.16 13.88
CA ALA A 119 0.32 5.86 12.93
C ALA A 119 0.97 7.16 12.45
N SER A 120 0.86 7.43 11.16
CA SER A 120 1.47 8.61 10.53
C SER A 120 0.43 9.50 9.88
N TRP A 121 0.62 10.80 10.03
CA TRP A 121 -0.13 11.82 9.29
C TRP A 121 0.07 11.64 7.78
N PHE A 122 -1.00 11.89 7.03
CA PHE A 122 -0.98 11.93 5.59
C PHE A 122 -1.90 13.04 5.05
N SER A 123 -1.81 13.33 3.77
CA SER A 123 -2.65 14.32 3.12
C SER A 123 -3.28 13.75 1.86
N HIS A 124 -4.58 13.89 1.70
CA HIS A 124 -5.30 13.53 0.46
C HIS A 124 -4.79 14.29 -0.77
N LYS A 125 -4.16 15.46 -0.61
CA LYS A 125 -3.52 16.18 -1.73
C LYS A 125 -2.29 15.46 -2.29
N ALA A 126 -1.66 14.59 -1.48
CA ALA A 126 -0.51 13.78 -1.84
C ALA A 126 -0.87 12.28 -1.95
N GLU A 127 -2.14 11.93 -1.78
CA GLU A 127 -2.65 10.58 -1.93
C GLU A 127 -3.04 10.31 -3.39
N VAL A 128 -2.60 9.18 -3.92
CA VAL A 128 -3.06 8.66 -5.21
C VAL A 128 -3.77 7.34 -4.96
N ALA A 129 -5.09 7.33 -5.14
CA ALA A 129 -5.93 6.15 -4.95
C ALA A 129 -6.56 5.76 -6.30
N LYS A 130 -5.99 4.75 -6.95
CA LYS A 130 -6.44 4.17 -8.21
C LYS A 130 -6.80 2.70 -8.00
N PRO A 131 -7.67 2.10 -8.80
CA PRO A 131 -7.98 0.68 -8.67
C PRO A 131 -6.75 -0.23 -8.71
N TYR A 132 -5.75 0.13 -9.51
CA TYR A 132 -4.54 -0.65 -9.78
C TYR A 132 -3.27 -0.14 -9.12
N TYR A 133 -3.33 0.99 -8.38
CA TYR A 133 -2.16 1.62 -7.79
C TYR A 133 -2.57 2.55 -6.65
N TYR A 134 -1.84 2.45 -5.55
CA TYR A 134 -1.96 3.37 -4.42
C TYR A 134 -0.62 3.97 -4.07
N LYS A 135 -0.61 5.25 -3.72
CA LYS A 135 0.58 5.98 -3.26
C LYS A 135 0.21 6.99 -2.20
N VAL A 136 1.02 7.09 -1.14
CA VAL A 136 0.87 8.09 -0.10
C VAL A 136 2.21 8.44 0.53
N TYR A 137 2.34 9.67 1.03
CA TYR A 137 3.46 10.10 1.85
C TYR A 137 3.05 10.07 3.33
N LEU A 138 3.84 9.38 4.14
CA LEU A 138 3.69 9.21 5.59
C LEU A 138 4.57 10.23 6.30
N ALA A 139 3.97 11.34 6.79
CA ALA A 139 4.70 12.52 7.21
C ALA A 139 5.53 12.31 8.50
N ASP A 140 5.01 11.52 9.48
CA ASP A 140 5.73 11.29 10.74
C ASP A 140 6.95 10.39 10.55
N HIS A 141 7.02 9.62 9.45
CA HIS A 141 8.12 8.72 9.14
C HIS A 141 8.96 9.18 7.95
N ASP A 142 8.55 10.25 7.26
CA ASP A 142 9.19 10.73 6.02
C ASP A 142 9.33 9.60 4.97
N VAL A 143 8.29 8.78 4.82
CA VAL A 143 8.30 7.62 3.91
C VAL A 143 7.21 7.76 2.86
N THR A 144 7.60 7.60 1.59
CA THR A 144 6.61 7.38 0.52
C THR A 144 6.35 5.89 0.38
N THR A 145 5.08 5.51 0.48
CA THR A 145 4.62 4.14 0.24
C THR A 145 3.85 4.07 -1.06
N GLU A 146 4.19 3.09 -1.88
CA GLU A 146 3.51 2.76 -3.12
C GLU A 146 3.15 1.28 -3.11
N LEU A 147 2.00 0.94 -3.67
CA LEU A 147 1.61 -0.46 -3.87
C LEU A 147 0.87 -0.67 -5.20
N ALA A 148 1.13 -1.80 -5.82
CA ALA A 148 0.49 -2.25 -7.05
C ALA A 148 0.16 -3.74 -6.94
N PRO A 149 -1.13 -4.13 -7.01
CA PRO A 149 -1.54 -5.51 -6.89
C PRO A 149 -1.38 -6.27 -8.20
N THR A 150 -1.27 -7.59 -8.06
CA THR A 150 -1.55 -8.57 -9.10
C THR A 150 -2.81 -9.35 -8.71
N GLU A 151 -3.16 -10.42 -9.42
CA GLU A 151 -4.32 -11.24 -9.05
C GLU A 151 -4.18 -11.88 -7.66
N ARG A 152 -2.97 -12.22 -7.22
CA ARG A 152 -2.71 -12.99 -5.98
C ARG A 152 -1.58 -12.44 -5.12
N ALA A 153 -0.89 -11.40 -5.57
CA ALA A 153 0.22 -10.78 -4.86
C ALA A 153 0.17 -9.26 -4.99
N VAL A 154 0.99 -8.57 -4.22
CA VAL A 154 1.15 -7.13 -4.28
C VAL A 154 2.63 -6.79 -4.27
N MET A 155 3.02 -5.81 -5.06
CA MET A 155 4.34 -5.19 -4.97
C MET A 155 4.23 -3.94 -4.10
N PHE A 156 5.03 -3.88 -3.04
CA PHE A 156 5.24 -2.66 -2.26
C PHE A 156 6.57 -2.02 -2.64
N ARG A 157 6.58 -0.68 -2.62
CA ARG A 157 7.79 0.12 -2.65
C ARG A 157 7.75 1.12 -1.52
N PHE A 158 8.78 1.11 -0.68
CA PHE A 158 8.99 2.08 0.37
C PHE A 158 10.19 2.94 0.02
N THR A 159 9.98 4.26 -0.08
CA THR A 159 11.06 5.23 -0.27
C THR A 159 11.30 5.93 1.06
N TYR A 160 12.39 5.59 1.69
CA TYR A 160 12.81 6.14 2.98
C TYR A 160 13.71 7.37 2.80
N PRO A 161 13.77 8.29 3.77
CA PRO A 161 14.83 9.28 3.87
C PRO A 161 16.18 8.59 4.15
N GLU A 162 17.25 9.32 4.04
CA GLU A 162 18.57 8.83 4.48
C GLU A 162 18.57 8.63 5.99
N THR A 163 18.51 7.37 6.43
CA THR A 163 18.47 7.00 7.84
C THR A 163 19.00 5.58 8.07
N LYS A 164 19.62 5.36 9.24
CA LYS A 164 19.98 4.01 9.71
C LYS A 164 18.82 3.27 10.38
N ASN A 165 17.72 3.98 10.65
CA ASN A 165 16.58 3.50 11.40
C ASN A 165 15.34 3.39 10.47
N ALA A 166 15.49 2.65 9.38
CA ALA A 166 14.41 2.30 8.47
C ALA A 166 13.89 0.90 8.79
N TYR A 167 12.60 0.78 9.10
CA TYR A 167 11.99 -0.48 9.50
C TYR A 167 10.70 -0.74 8.74
N VAL A 168 10.36 -2.02 8.58
CA VAL A 168 9.04 -2.49 8.17
C VAL A 168 8.44 -3.32 9.28
N ILE A 169 7.21 -2.97 9.64
CA ILE A 169 6.38 -3.73 10.57
C ILE A 169 5.46 -4.63 9.76
N VAL A 170 5.36 -5.90 10.17
CA VAL A 170 4.34 -6.84 9.74
C VAL A 170 3.50 -7.15 10.96
N ASP A 171 2.23 -6.78 10.93
CA ASP A 171 1.27 -6.98 12.02
C ASP A 171 0.24 -8.03 11.58
N ALA A 172 0.31 -9.22 12.17
CA ALA A 172 -0.57 -10.33 11.83
C ALA A 172 -1.88 -10.35 12.65
N PHE A 173 -2.13 -9.29 13.39
CA PHE A 173 -3.33 -8.98 14.16
C PHE A 173 -3.64 -9.99 15.30
N ASP A 174 -4.67 -9.65 16.07
CA ASP A 174 -5.17 -10.42 17.20
C ASP A 174 -6.06 -11.60 16.78
N LYS A 175 -6.54 -12.36 17.75
CA LYS A 175 -7.36 -13.58 17.64
C LYS A 175 -6.64 -14.79 17.04
N GLY A 176 -5.32 -14.81 17.20
CA GLY A 176 -4.46 -15.92 16.78
C GLY A 176 -3.67 -15.61 15.52
N SER A 177 -2.36 -15.60 15.68
CA SER A 177 -1.44 -15.35 14.59
C SER A 177 -0.09 -16.06 14.80
N TYR A 178 0.64 -16.17 13.72
CA TYR A 178 1.97 -16.73 13.66
C TYR A 178 2.81 -15.96 12.65
N VAL A 179 4.04 -15.64 13.02
CA VAL A 179 5.02 -15.01 12.15
C VAL A 179 6.37 -15.70 12.33
N LYS A 180 7.05 -15.96 11.22
CA LYS A 180 8.44 -16.41 11.17
C LYS A 180 9.23 -15.58 10.18
N VAL A 181 10.32 -15.00 10.66
CA VAL A 181 11.33 -14.30 9.84
C VAL A 181 12.40 -15.31 9.44
N ILE A 182 12.76 -15.34 8.16
CA ILE A 182 13.80 -16.20 7.58
C ILE A 182 14.85 -15.26 6.99
N PRO A 183 15.83 -14.81 7.80
CA PRO A 183 16.77 -13.77 7.40
C PRO A 183 17.62 -14.16 6.18
N GLU A 184 18.05 -15.41 6.09
CA GLU A 184 18.88 -15.95 5.01
C GLU A 184 18.16 -15.97 3.66
N GLU A 185 16.83 -15.90 3.68
CA GLU A 185 16.01 -15.82 2.47
C GLU A 185 15.39 -14.42 2.27
N ASN A 186 15.66 -13.45 3.15
CA ASN A 186 15.01 -12.13 3.15
C ASN A 186 13.48 -12.24 3.15
N LYS A 187 12.93 -13.15 3.94
CA LYS A 187 11.54 -13.58 3.85
C LYS A 187 10.85 -13.56 5.22
N ILE A 188 9.56 -13.24 5.19
CA ILE A 188 8.66 -13.44 6.34
C ILE A 188 7.53 -14.33 5.88
N ILE A 189 7.20 -15.36 6.65
CA ILE A 189 6.02 -16.18 6.47
C ILE A 189 5.14 -16.09 7.71
N GLY A 190 3.85 -16.30 7.52
CA GLY A 190 2.94 -16.29 8.65
C GLY A 190 1.52 -16.66 8.28
N TYR A 191 0.66 -16.59 9.29
CA TYR A 191 -0.78 -16.70 9.10
C TYR A 191 -1.54 -15.91 10.17
N SER A 192 -2.78 -15.56 9.84
CA SER A 192 -3.77 -15.05 10.78
C SER A 192 -4.97 -15.97 10.84
N THR A 193 -5.48 -16.21 12.04
CA THR A 193 -6.72 -16.97 12.25
C THR A 193 -7.91 -16.07 12.56
N LYS A 194 -7.68 -14.74 12.50
CA LYS A 194 -8.73 -13.76 12.79
C LYS A 194 -9.94 -13.95 11.90
N ASN A 195 -11.11 -14.08 12.54
CA ASN A 195 -12.39 -14.21 11.85
C ASN A 195 -13.53 -13.75 12.76
N SER A 196 -14.71 -13.59 12.20
CA SER A 196 -15.94 -13.22 12.92
C SER A 196 -16.93 -14.37 13.06
N GLY A 197 -16.49 -15.61 12.87
CA GLY A 197 -17.30 -16.82 12.95
C GLY A 197 -17.69 -17.38 11.57
N GLY A 198 -18.33 -18.55 11.57
CA GLY A 198 -18.79 -19.19 10.34
C GLY A 198 -17.69 -19.84 9.48
N VAL A 199 -16.49 -20.00 10.03
CA VAL A 199 -15.36 -20.66 9.35
C VAL A 199 -15.01 -21.98 10.07
N PRO A 200 -14.33 -22.94 9.39
CA PRO A 200 -13.80 -24.12 10.04
C PRO A 200 -12.82 -23.78 11.17
N GLU A 201 -12.72 -24.66 12.19
CA GLU A 201 -11.82 -24.45 13.34
C GLU A 201 -10.33 -24.30 12.94
N ASN A 202 -9.92 -24.90 11.84
CA ASN A 202 -8.57 -24.82 11.31
C ASN A 202 -8.37 -23.67 10.32
N PHE A 203 -9.28 -22.71 10.22
CA PHE A 203 -9.16 -21.55 9.35
C PHE A 203 -7.85 -20.80 9.59
N LYS A 204 -7.12 -20.56 8.50
CA LYS A 204 -5.91 -19.73 8.47
C LYS A 204 -5.80 -19.03 7.13
N ASN A 205 -5.51 -17.75 7.17
CA ASN A 205 -5.03 -17.03 6.00
C ASN A 205 -3.50 -16.94 6.06
N TYR A 206 -2.82 -17.61 5.14
CA TYR A 206 -1.37 -17.64 5.06
C TYR A 206 -0.86 -16.48 4.22
N PHE A 207 0.29 -15.94 4.60
CA PHE A 207 1.00 -14.94 3.81
C PHE A 207 2.49 -15.24 3.72
N VAL A 208 3.10 -14.77 2.62
CA VAL A 208 4.54 -14.77 2.39
C VAL A 208 4.93 -13.38 1.92
N ILE A 209 5.94 -12.80 2.55
CA ILE A 209 6.49 -11.49 2.20
C ILE A 209 7.96 -11.69 1.85
N GLN A 210 8.33 -11.38 0.60
CA GLN A 210 9.70 -11.45 0.09
C GLN A 210 10.26 -10.03 -0.01
N PHE A 211 11.45 -9.82 0.53
CA PHE A 211 12.18 -8.56 0.44
C PHE A 211 13.33 -8.67 -0.56
N ASP A 212 13.61 -7.58 -1.23
CA ASP A 212 14.71 -7.47 -2.20
C ASP A 212 16.08 -7.17 -1.55
N LYS A 213 16.09 -6.87 -0.25
CA LYS A 213 17.27 -6.51 0.52
C LYS A 213 17.44 -7.40 1.75
N PRO A 214 18.69 -7.66 2.16
CA PRO A 214 18.99 -8.29 3.44
C PRO A 214 18.49 -7.44 4.63
N PHE A 215 18.10 -8.12 5.68
CA PHE A 215 17.71 -7.48 6.93
C PHE A 215 18.94 -7.03 7.72
N THR A 216 18.90 -5.79 8.22
CA THR A 216 19.91 -5.24 9.14
C THR A 216 19.53 -5.41 10.60
N PHE A 217 18.25 -5.67 10.86
CA PHE A 217 17.69 -5.92 12.18
C PHE A 217 16.53 -6.89 12.03
N VAL A 218 16.39 -7.82 12.96
CA VAL A 218 15.31 -8.81 13.00
C VAL A 218 14.74 -8.84 14.40
N SER A 219 13.42 -8.78 14.48
CA SER A 219 12.69 -9.09 15.71
C SER A 219 11.30 -9.66 15.37
N THR A 220 10.79 -10.47 16.26
CA THR A 220 9.37 -10.78 16.30
C THR A 220 8.68 -9.94 17.38
N VAL A 221 7.37 -9.99 17.39
CA VAL A 221 6.53 -9.30 18.35
C VAL A 221 5.52 -10.27 18.94
N PHE A 222 5.35 -10.19 20.24
CA PHE A 222 4.34 -10.93 20.99
C PHE A 222 3.62 -9.97 21.92
N GLU A 223 2.31 -9.85 21.77
CA GLU A 223 1.45 -8.99 22.61
C GLU A 223 2.02 -7.56 22.76
N ASN A 224 2.35 -6.91 21.65
CA ASN A 224 3.01 -5.59 21.57
C ASN A 224 4.46 -5.52 22.10
N ASN A 225 5.00 -6.58 22.66
CA ASN A 225 6.42 -6.62 23.09
C ASN A 225 7.31 -7.00 21.91
N ILE A 226 8.24 -6.13 21.56
CA ILE A 226 9.25 -6.39 20.54
C ILE A 226 10.32 -7.28 21.16
N LEU A 227 10.64 -8.40 20.52
CA LEU A 227 11.60 -9.41 20.96
C LEU A 227 12.80 -9.39 20.00
N PRO A 228 13.85 -8.61 20.28
CA PRO A 228 15.01 -8.49 19.40
C PRO A 228 15.72 -9.84 19.23
N ASN A 229 16.17 -10.11 17.98
CA ASN A 229 16.84 -11.34 17.55
C ASN A 229 15.98 -12.62 17.59
N GLU A 230 14.74 -12.53 18.02
CA GLU A 230 13.79 -13.63 17.88
C GLU A 230 13.26 -13.66 16.45
N THR A 231 13.17 -14.84 15.87
CA THR A 231 12.75 -15.04 14.48
C THR A 231 11.40 -15.69 14.34
N GLU A 232 10.78 -16.13 15.42
CA GLU A 232 9.50 -16.85 15.39
C GLU A 232 8.64 -16.46 16.59
N ALA A 233 7.35 -16.17 16.31
CA ALA A 233 6.36 -15.90 17.35
C ALA A 233 5.00 -16.50 16.97
N LYS A 234 4.32 -17.08 17.96
CA LYS A 234 2.95 -17.61 17.83
C LYS A 234 2.16 -17.26 19.08
N GLY A 235 0.97 -16.72 18.90
CA GLY A 235 0.12 -16.33 20.03
C GLY A 235 -1.16 -15.65 19.59
N ASN A 236 -1.78 -14.92 20.52
CA ASN A 236 -3.00 -14.19 20.22
C ASN A 236 -2.74 -13.03 19.25
N HIS A 237 -1.67 -12.24 19.48
CA HIS A 237 -1.27 -11.13 18.63
C HIS A 237 0.24 -11.20 18.40
N THR A 238 0.65 -11.45 17.18
CA THR A 238 2.07 -11.52 16.79
C THR A 238 2.38 -10.64 15.60
N GLY A 239 3.65 -10.37 15.40
CA GLY A 239 4.15 -9.61 14.28
C GLY A 239 5.66 -9.73 14.15
N ALA A 240 6.21 -8.93 13.24
CA ALA A 240 7.64 -8.77 13.06
C ALA A 240 8.00 -7.29 12.84
N VAL A 241 9.21 -6.92 13.26
CA VAL A 241 9.85 -5.65 12.89
C VAL A 241 11.20 -5.99 12.30
N ILE A 242 11.41 -5.61 11.05
CA ILE A 242 12.68 -5.80 10.36
C ILE A 242 13.31 -4.47 10.00
N GLY A 243 14.62 -4.36 10.13
CA GLY A 243 15.40 -3.24 9.64
C GLY A 243 15.87 -3.47 8.21
N LEU A 244 15.93 -2.41 7.43
CA LEU A 244 16.41 -2.42 6.05
C LEU A 244 17.61 -1.51 5.90
N SER A 245 18.61 -1.94 5.11
CA SER A 245 19.70 -1.04 4.73
C SER A 245 19.22 0.01 3.77
N TYR A 246 19.46 1.27 4.08
CA TYR A 246 19.26 2.35 3.14
C TYR A 246 20.24 2.21 1.96
N THR A 247 19.71 2.04 0.79
CA THR A 247 20.43 2.27 -0.46
C THR A 247 19.47 2.97 -1.41
N HIS A 248 19.81 4.17 -1.86
CA HIS A 248 19.12 4.81 -2.96
C HIS A 248 19.18 3.88 -4.18
N VAL A 249 18.15 3.11 -4.42
CA VAL A 249 17.98 2.45 -5.70
C VAL A 249 17.19 3.39 -6.57
N LEU A 250 17.88 4.16 -7.38
CA LEU A 250 17.30 4.72 -8.59
C LEU A 250 17.00 3.52 -9.51
N LEU A 251 15.80 2.94 -9.38
CA LEU A 251 15.32 2.02 -10.40
C LEU A 251 15.10 2.85 -11.68
N PRO A 252 15.64 2.40 -12.84
CA PRO A 252 15.34 3.04 -14.09
C PRO A 252 13.81 3.03 -14.31
N PRO A 253 13.25 4.04 -14.99
CA PRO A 253 11.84 4.06 -15.30
C PRO A 253 11.49 2.76 -16.03
N LEU A 254 10.43 2.10 -15.60
CA LEU A 254 9.89 0.92 -16.27
C LEU A 254 9.66 1.31 -17.73
N SER A 255 10.45 0.75 -18.64
CA SER A 255 10.25 0.91 -20.07
C SER A 255 8.85 0.42 -20.40
N ALA A 256 8.06 1.27 -21.05
CA ALA A 256 6.76 0.88 -21.56
C ALA A 256 6.89 -0.40 -22.41
N PRO A 257 5.95 -1.34 -22.30
CA PRO A 257 6.01 -2.54 -23.11
C PRO A 257 5.96 -2.16 -24.59
N ASN A 258 6.98 -2.59 -25.34
CA ASN A 258 7.04 -2.45 -26.79
C ASN A 258 5.79 -3.12 -27.38
N ARG A 259 4.85 -2.30 -27.86
CA ARG A 259 3.81 -2.78 -28.75
C ARG A 259 4.51 -3.21 -30.04
N ARG A 260 4.69 -4.50 -30.20
CA ARG A 260 4.96 -5.05 -31.53
C ARG A 260 3.68 -5.00 -32.33
N SER A 261 3.81 -4.37 -33.47
CA SER A 261 2.84 -4.28 -34.56
C SER A 261 2.27 -5.63 -34.96
#